data_fe9112343784f8e36116a94be774ac79
#
_entry.id   fe9112343784f8e36116a94be774ac79
#
_cell.length_a   1.000
_cell.length_b   1.000
_cell.length_c   1.000
_cell.angle_alpha   90.00
_cell.angle_beta   90.00
_cell.angle_gamma   90.00
#
_symmetry.space_group_name_H-M   'P 1'
#
loop_
_entity.id
_entity.type
_entity.pdbx_description
1 polymer ?
#
loop_
_entity_poly.entity_id
_entity_poly.type
_entity_poly.pdbx_seq_one_letter_code
_entity_poly.pdbx_strand_id
1 'polypeptide(L)'
;TYNEVKQKAMNLGLDLKGGINVILQVSVKDILKGLANNTSDPVFNKALEDASEIQKNSQNTYLEDFFIAFDEIKGDTKLASPDIFYTRELDGEIDGSMTDDDVKSIIETKIDESIVSAFEVLRKRIDEFGVTSPNIQRLGNSGRILVELPGVKDAERATSLLQSTAQLEFWDVYNRNLFGEFLNQANETLKSITQATETVTEDVKETTEEEDKIADLLGDDPDSTAVVINPLRDLLFQAQDPAAIALVNIKDKATVSEYLNLPQIRNLLPTEQRNVKFAFGKQQEENEFVDLYALIGNREGVPELGGGVVVDARQDYDAMGKPLVSMQMNSKGAKIWEEMTGRAFTQ
;
A
#
# COMPACT_ATOMS: atom_id res chain seq x y z
N THR A 1 -28.11 37.72 -20.17
CA THR A 1 -27.46 36.57 -20.88
C THR A 1 -27.41 35.34 -19.98
N TYR A 2 -27.17 34.15 -20.55
CA TYR A 2 -27.10 32.86 -19.80
C TYR A 2 -26.10 32.94 -18.60
N ASN A 3 -24.98 33.61 -18.78
CA ASN A 3 -23.96 33.77 -17.72
C ASN A 3 -24.45 34.66 -16.57
N GLU A 4 -25.23 35.67 -16.81
CA GLU A 4 -25.82 36.55 -15.76
C GLU A 4 -26.89 35.82 -14.95
N VAL A 5 -27.68 34.94 -15.60
CA VAL A 5 -28.68 34.09 -14.93
C VAL A 5 -27.99 33.02 -14.11
N LYS A 6 -26.88 32.43 -14.60
CA LYS A 6 -26.08 31.45 -13.89
C LYS A 6 -25.40 32.06 -12.63
N GLN A 7 -24.93 33.28 -12.69
CA GLN A 7 -24.37 33.99 -11.54
C GLN A 7 -25.42 34.36 -10.47
N LYS A 8 -26.68 34.49 -10.85
CA LYS A 8 -27.81 34.79 -9.94
C LYS A 8 -28.52 33.54 -9.44
N ALA A 9 -28.18 32.34 -9.95
CA ALA A 9 -28.74 31.11 -9.48
C ALA A 9 -28.27 30.85 -8.04
N MET A 10 -29.21 30.68 -7.10
CA MET A 10 -28.87 30.29 -5.73
C MET A 10 -28.28 28.88 -5.75
N ASN A 11 -27.13 28.74 -5.12
CA ASN A 11 -26.56 27.43 -4.85
C ASN A 11 -27.45 26.69 -3.85
N LEU A 12 -28.15 25.66 -4.33
CA LEU A 12 -29.00 24.81 -3.50
C LEU A 12 -28.11 23.84 -2.73
N GLY A 13 -28.24 23.80 -1.41
CA GLY A 13 -27.53 22.87 -0.54
C GLY A 13 -27.98 21.42 -0.70
N LEU A 14 -27.38 20.52 0.08
CA LEU A 14 -27.65 19.06 0.11
C LEU A 14 -29.15 18.74 0.25
N ASP A 15 -29.89 19.50 1.07
CA ASP A 15 -31.31 19.29 1.35
C ASP A 15 -32.22 19.44 0.13
N LEU A 16 -31.79 20.25 -0.85
CA LEU A 16 -32.59 20.55 -2.04
C LEU A 16 -32.11 19.88 -3.31
N LYS A 17 -30.80 19.54 -3.41
CA LYS A 17 -30.21 18.88 -4.57
C LYS A 17 -29.90 17.40 -4.34
N GLY A 18 -29.94 16.95 -3.08
CA GLY A 18 -29.32 15.71 -2.69
C GLY A 18 -27.79 15.83 -2.77
N GLY A 19 -27.09 14.76 -2.49
CA GLY A 19 -25.63 14.73 -2.56
C GLY A 19 -25.06 13.79 -1.51
N ILE A 20 -23.75 13.96 -1.24
CA ILE A 20 -22.98 13.11 -0.33
C ILE A 20 -22.45 13.96 0.81
N ASN A 21 -22.59 13.43 2.01
CA ASN A 21 -21.97 13.97 3.23
C ASN A 21 -21.13 12.86 3.85
N VAL A 22 -19.82 13.03 3.92
CA VAL A 22 -18.89 12.07 4.49
C VAL A 22 -17.94 12.74 5.46
N ILE A 23 -17.55 12.01 6.51
CA ILE A 23 -16.46 12.39 7.40
C ILE A 23 -15.29 11.46 7.09
N LEU A 24 -14.21 12.03 6.61
CA LEU A 24 -12.94 11.34 6.40
C LEU A 24 -12.06 11.56 7.62
N GLN A 25 -11.30 10.54 8.00
CA GLN A 25 -10.32 10.64 9.07
C GLN A 25 -8.93 10.32 8.53
N VAL A 26 -7.99 11.22 8.76
CA VAL A 26 -6.57 10.99 8.47
C VAL A 26 -6.04 9.95 9.46
N SER A 27 -5.37 8.93 8.95
CA SER A 27 -4.78 7.88 9.78
C SER A 27 -3.49 8.39 10.44
N VAL A 28 -3.60 8.89 11.67
CA VAL A 28 -2.45 9.32 12.47
C VAL A 28 -1.51 8.13 12.72
N LYS A 29 -2.05 6.91 12.85
CA LYS A 29 -1.26 5.68 12.95
C LYS A 29 -0.30 5.49 11.77
N ASP A 30 -0.80 5.71 10.54
CA ASP A 30 0.01 5.53 9.34
C ASP A 30 1.02 6.68 9.16
N ILE A 31 0.66 7.90 9.58
CA ILE A 31 1.62 9.01 9.62
C ILE A 31 2.77 8.68 10.58
N LEU A 32 2.48 8.22 11.80
CA LEU A 32 3.51 7.81 12.77
C LEU A 32 4.42 6.72 12.22
N LYS A 33 3.84 5.70 11.56
CA LYS A 33 4.63 4.67 10.89
C LYS A 33 5.52 5.23 9.80
N GLY A 34 5.01 6.15 8.98
CA GLY A 34 5.77 6.82 7.94
C GLY A 34 6.94 7.62 8.51
N LEU A 35 6.71 8.47 9.53
CA LEU A 35 7.75 9.25 10.21
C LEU A 35 8.83 8.37 10.84
N ALA A 36 8.45 7.19 11.34
CA ALA A 36 9.36 6.17 11.85
C ALA A 36 9.92 5.24 10.75
N ASN A 37 9.83 5.62 9.47
CA ASN A 37 10.30 4.87 8.32
C ASN A 37 9.82 3.39 8.30
N ASN A 38 8.57 3.16 8.71
CA ASN A 38 7.96 1.83 8.84
C ASN A 38 8.82 0.86 9.68
N THR A 39 9.33 1.35 10.78
CA THR A 39 10.20 0.59 11.68
C THR A 39 9.58 -0.74 12.13
N SER A 40 10.42 -1.73 12.34
CA SER A 40 10.07 -3.01 12.95
C SER A 40 10.29 -3.05 14.46
N ASP A 41 10.60 -1.90 15.10
CA ASP A 41 10.79 -1.84 16.55
C ASP A 41 9.57 -2.37 17.30
N PRO A 42 9.74 -3.37 18.19
CA PRO A 42 8.61 -4.03 18.84
C PRO A 42 7.88 -3.13 19.83
N VAL A 43 8.58 -2.21 20.50
CA VAL A 43 7.99 -1.28 21.49
C VAL A 43 7.11 -0.27 20.76
N PHE A 44 7.62 0.31 19.66
CA PHE A 44 6.88 1.26 18.85
C PHE A 44 5.61 0.62 18.24
N ASN A 45 5.74 -0.57 17.63
CA ASN A 45 4.61 -1.25 17.01
C ASN A 45 3.56 -1.68 18.06
N LYS A 46 4.01 -2.15 19.22
CA LYS A 46 3.12 -2.47 20.34
C LYS A 46 2.38 -1.23 20.85
N ALA A 47 3.07 -0.09 21.00
CA ALA A 47 2.43 1.18 21.41
C ALA A 47 1.35 1.61 20.40
N LEU A 48 1.55 1.42 19.08
CA LEU A 48 0.53 1.70 18.07
C LEU A 48 -0.69 0.77 18.17
N GLU A 49 -0.50 -0.48 18.56
CA GLU A 49 -1.61 -1.42 18.79
C GLU A 49 -2.38 -1.05 20.05
N ASP A 50 -1.69 -0.84 21.14
CA ASP A 50 -2.28 -0.49 22.43
C ASP A 50 -3.02 0.87 22.34
N ALA A 51 -2.49 1.87 21.64
CA ALA A 51 -3.19 3.13 21.33
C ALA A 51 -4.50 2.88 20.57
N SER A 52 -4.50 1.93 19.63
CA SER A 52 -5.72 1.58 18.87
C SER A 52 -6.80 0.94 19.78
N GLU A 53 -6.39 0.22 20.82
CA GLU A 53 -7.34 -0.34 21.82
C GLU A 53 -7.83 0.74 22.79
N ILE A 54 -6.94 1.62 23.29
CA ILE A 54 -7.27 2.73 24.17
C ILE A 54 -8.29 3.65 23.49
N GLN A 55 -8.08 3.97 22.21
CA GLN A 55 -8.92 4.89 21.44
C GLN A 55 -10.39 4.44 21.33
N LYS A 56 -10.68 3.14 21.45
CA LYS A 56 -12.07 2.64 21.42
C LYS A 56 -12.92 3.20 22.54
N ASN A 57 -12.31 3.58 23.68
CA ASN A 57 -12.98 4.06 24.89
C ASN A 57 -12.47 5.42 25.37
N SER A 58 -11.46 5.99 24.70
CA SER A 58 -10.86 7.28 25.02
C SER A 58 -11.57 8.42 24.30
N GLN A 59 -11.49 9.63 24.85
CA GLN A 59 -11.86 10.89 24.20
C GLN A 59 -10.64 11.66 23.67
N ASN A 60 -9.44 11.15 23.90
CA ASN A 60 -8.19 11.73 23.44
C ASN A 60 -8.04 11.61 21.92
N THR A 61 -7.06 12.31 21.37
CA THR A 61 -6.59 12.06 20.01
C THR A 61 -5.79 10.76 19.95
N TYR A 62 -5.69 10.15 18.76
CA TYR A 62 -4.87 8.94 18.61
C TYR A 62 -3.41 9.16 19.01
N LEU A 63 -2.88 10.37 18.76
CA LEU A 63 -1.51 10.73 19.12
C LEU A 63 -1.29 10.76 20.63
N GLU A 64 -2.24 11.34 21.37
CA GLU A 64 -2.19 11.34 22.84
C GLU A 64 -2.26 9.91 23.39
N ASP A 65 -3.15 9.09 22.86
CA ASP A 65 -3.26 7.68 23.25
C ASP A 65 -1.99 6.88 22.91
N PHE A 66 -1.33 7.20 21.77
CA PHE A 66 -0.04 6.60 21.41
C PHE A 66 1.07 6.98 22.41
N PHE A 67 1.15 8.24 22.79
CA PHE A 67 2.16 8.66 23.76
C PHE A 67 1.94 8.03 25.13
N ILE A 68 0.70 7.91 25.57
CA ILE A 68 0.34 7.20 26.81
C ILE A 68 0.79 5.74 26.71
N ALA A 69 0.40 5.04 25.67
CA ALA A 69 0.75 3.64 25.47
C ALA A 69 2.29 3.44 25.38
N PHE A 70 2.98 4.33 24.67
CA PHE A 70 4.43 4.26 24.56
C PHE A 70 5.12 4.47 25.92
N ASP A 71 4.71 5.48 26.68
CA ASP A 71 5.29 5.78 27.99
C ASP A 71 5.11 4.63 29.01
N GLU A 72 4.01 3.84 28.88
CA GLU A 72 3.74 2.67 29.72
C GLU A 72 4.70 1.49 29.45
N ILE A 73 5.10 1.31 28.18
CA ILE A 73 5.84 0.09 27.78
C ILE A 73 7.30 0.35 27.36
N LYS A 74 7.71 1.61 27.23
CA LYS A 74 8.99 2.00 26.62
C LYS A 74 10.23 1.48 27.35
N GLY A 75 10.18 1.26 28.70
CA GLY A 75 11.38 0.93 29.48
C GLY A 75 12.49 1.94 29.25
N ASP A 76 13.64 1.47 28.74
CA ASP A 76 14.80 2.30 28.38
C ASP A 76 14.75 2.85 26.94
N THR A 77 13.74 2.49 26.15
CA THR A 77 13.59 2.93 24.75
C THR A 77 13.17 4.39 24.71
N LYS A 78 13.81 5.18 23.85
CA LYS A 78 13.51 6.60 23.65
C LYS A 78 12.84 6.82 22.30
N LEU A 79 11.96 7.82 22.21
CA LEU A 79 11.39 8.27 20.93
C LEU A 79 12.48 8.78 19.96
N ALA A 80 13.56 9.38 20.48
CA ALA A 80 14.73 9.83 19.72
C ALA A 80 15.68 8.68 19.30
N SER A 81 15.24 7.42 19.37
CA SER A 81 16.03 6.28 18.90
C SER A 81 16.19 6.28 17.39
N PRO A 82 17.35 5.84 16.84
CA PRO A 82 17.52 5.59 15.40
C PRO A 82 16.51 4.58 14.81
N ASP A 83 16.00 3.70 15.66
CA ASP A 83 15.00 2.70 15.27
C ASP A 83 13.57 3.25 15.30
N ILE A 84 13.35 4.49 15.76
CA ILE A 84 12.01 5.10 15.86
C ILE A 84 11.97 6.42 15.08
N PHE A 85 12.24 7.57 15.70
CA PHE A 85 12.08 8.89 15.06
C PHE A 85 13.41 9.61 14.72
N TYR A 86 14.56 9.08 15.10
CA TYR A 86 15.83 9.61 14.59
C TYR A 86 16.10 9.05 13.20
N THR A 87 15.26 9.44 12.25
CA THR A 87 15.26 8.98 10.85
C THR A 87 15.83 10.04 9.92
N ARG A 88 16.23 9.65 8.71
CA ARG A 88 16.70 10.59 7.69
C ARG A 88 15.64 11.63 7.29
N GLU A 89 14.37 11.29 7.43
CA GLU A 89 13.25 12.18 7.10
C GLU A 89 13.13 13.33 8.11
N LEU A 90 13.48 13.06 9.38
CA LEU A 90 13.49 14.00 10.49
C LEU A 90 14.91 14.51 10.82
N ASP A 91 15.88 14.28 9.92
CA ASP A 91 17.27 14.72 10.09
C ASP A 91 17.32 16.26 10.18
N GLY A 92 18.01 16.74 11.21
CA GLY A 92 18.09 18.18 11.55
C GLY A 92 16.93 18.70 12.41
N GLU A 93 15.87 17.91 12.64
CA GLU A 93 14.78 18.26 13.56
C GLU A 93 14.82 17.39 14.83
N ILE A 94 15.17 16.11 14.70
CA ILE A 94 15.34 15.20 15.84
C ILE A 94 16.77 14.68 15.86
N ASP A 95 17.41 14.76 17.03
CA ASP A 95 18.69 14.13 17.30
C ASP A 95 18.61 13.18 18.51
N GLY A 96 19.52 12.22 18.58
CA GLY A 96 19.52 11.17 19.63
C GLY A 96 19.73 11.66 21.06
N SER A 97 20.02 12.96 21.27
CA SER A 97 20.20 13.58 22.59
C SER A 97 18.91 14.19 23.15
N MET A 98 17.89 14.34 22.31
CA MET A 98 16.60 14.95 22.68
C MET A 98 15.86 14.10 23.72
N THR A 99 15.06 14.80 24.53
CA THR A 99 14.12 14.14 25.45
C THR A 99 12.88 13.68 24.71
N ASP A 100 12.16 12.71 25.27
CA ASP A 100 10.88 12.27 24.69
C ASP A 100 9.87 13.41 24.56
N ASP A 101 9.86 14.38 25.51
CA ASP A 101 8.94 15.53 25.46
C ASP A 101 9.28 16.47 24.31
N ASP A 102 10.56 16.69 24.01
CA ASP A 102 10.98 17.45 22.85
C ASP A 102 10.51 16.78 21.54
N VAL A 103 10.74 15.46 21.45
CA VAL A 103 10.31 14.66 20.28
C VAL A 103 8.79 14.67 20.14
N LYS A 104 8.03 14.52 21.24
CA LYS A 104 6.56 14.58 21.21
C LYS A 104 6.08 15.87 20.57
N SER A 105 6.63 17.03 20.95
CA SER A 105 6.26 18.34 20.41
C SER A 105 6.56 18.46 18.91
N ILE A 106 7.69 17.89 18.45
CA ILE A 106 8.04 17.87 17.03
C ILE A 106 7.06 16.98 16.26
N ILE A 107 6.75 15.78 16.77
CA ILE A 107 5.83 14.84 16.14
C ILE A 107 4.40 15.41 16.08
N GLU A 108 3.94 16.11 17.12
CA GLU A 108 2.64 16.84 17.09
C GLU A 108 2.59 17.82 15.92
N THR A 109 3.66 18.62 15.75
CA THR A 109 3.76 19.58 14.65
C THR A 109 3.74 18.88 13.29
N LYS A 110 4.50 17.78 13.12
CA LYS A 110 4.54 16.99 11.88
C LYS A 110 3.21 16.36 11.53
N ILE A 111 2.47 15.89 12.52
CA ILE A 111 1.13 15.35 12.31
C ILE A 111 0.16 16.44 11.88
N ASP A 112 0.18 17.61 12.51
CA ASP A 112 -0.70 18.72 12.07
C ASP A 112 -0.35 19.18 10.65
N GLU A 113 0.94 19.31 10.30
CA GLU A 113 1.39 19.59 8.93
C GLU A 113 0.87 18.53 7.93
N SER A 114 0.92 17.25 8.30
CA SER A 114 0.42 16.14 7.47
C SER A 114 -1.09 16.20 7.29
N ILE A 115 -1.84 16.56 8.34
CA ILE A 115 -3.30 16.74 8.28
C ILE A 115 -3.66 17.93 7.38
N VAL A 116 -2.92 19.04 7.48
CA VAL A 116 -3.09 20.21 6.60
C VAL A 116 -2.83 19.82 5.14
N SER A 117 -1.76 19.11 4.88
CA SER A 117 -1.42 18.61 3.55
C SER A 117 -2.51 17.69 2.99
N ALA A 118 -3.01 16.75 3.78
CA ALA A 118 -4.10 15.88 3.39
C ALA A 118 -5.39 16.67 3.05
N PHE A 119 -5.71 17.69 3.83
CA PHE A 119 -6.84 18.57 3.58
C PHE A 119 -6.71 19.31 2.24
N GLU A 120 -5.53 19.87 1.93
CA GLU A 120 -5.29 20.56 0.66
C GLU A 120 -5.34 19.60 -0.55
N VAL A 121 -4.84 18.37 -0.39
CA VAL A 121 -4.97 17.32 -1.41
C VAL A 121 -6.43 16.99 -1.68
N LEU A 122 -7.23 16.79 -0.64
CA LEU A 122 -8.67 16.51 -0.77
C LEU A 122 -9.39 17.67 -1.45
N ARG A 123 -9.08 18.90 -1.09
CA ARG A 123 -9.64 20.10 -1.70
C ARG A 123 -9.36 20.14 -3.20
N LYS A 124 -8.11 19.95 -3.62
CA LYS A 124 -7.75 19.90 -5.05
C LYS A 124 -8.51 18.82 -5.81
N ARG A 125 -8.62 17.60 -5.23
CA ARG A 125 -9.35 16.49 -5.85
C ARG A 125 -10.83 16.83 -6.05
N ILE A 126 -11.45 17.46 -5.07
CA ILE A 126 -12.86 17.84 -5.13
C ILE A 126 -13.08 18.96 -6.16
N ASP A 127 -12.18 19.92 -6.25
CA ASP A 127 -12.21 20.97 -7.26
C ASP A 127 -12.10 20.38 -8.69
N GLU A 128 -11.22 19.40 -8.89
CA GLU A 128 -11.06 18.69 -10.16
C GLU A 128 -12.26 17.78 -10.50
N PHE A 129 -12.95 17.25 -9.49
CA PHE A 129 -14.17 16.46 -9.69
C PHE A 129 -15.34 17.29 -10.24
N GLY A 130 -15.23 18.63 -10.19
CA GLY A 130 -16.17 19.55 -10.82
C GLY A 130 -17.50 19.68 -10.09
N VAL A 131 -17.55 19.40 -8.79
CA VAL A 131 -18.73 19.61 -7.95
C VAL A 131 -19.00 21.11 -7.79
N THR A 132 -20.25 21.48 -7.96
CA THR A 132 -20.66 22.89 -7.75
C THR A 132 -20.81 23.18 -6.26
N SER A 133 -19.95 24.05 -5.72
CA SER A 133 -20.00 24.52 -4.33
C SER A 133 -19.82 23.41 -3.29
N PRO A 134 -18.70 22.65 -3.33
CA PRO A 134 -18.41 21.70 -2.27
C PRO A 134 -18.14 22.43 -0.95
N ASN A 135 -18.48 21.79 0.17
CA ASN A 135 -18.11 22.27 1.50
C ASN A 135 -17.11 21.29 2.09
N ILE A 136 -15.94 21.80 2.49
CA ILE A 136 -14.86 21.00 3.06
C ILE A 136 -14.38 21.70 4.32
N GLN A 137 -14.43 21.02 5.47
CA GLN A 137 -14.08 21.61 6.77
C GLN A 137 -13.27 20.63 7.62
N ARG A 138 -12.22 21.13 8.27
CA ARG A 138 -11.51 20.38 9.32
C ARG A 138 -12.37 20.42 10.60
N LEU A 139 -12.54 19.26 11.24
CA LEU A 139 -13.29 19.13 12.49
C LEU A 139 -12.32 19.15 13.68
N GLY A 140 -11.87 20.35 14.06
CA GLY A 140 -10.90 20.55 15.14
C GLY A 140 -9.53 19.91 14.82
N ASN A 141 -8.83 19.46 15.86
CA ASN A 141 -7.49 18.84 15.76
C ASN A 141 -7.56 17.31 15.70
N SER A 142 -8.75 16.73 15.49
CA SER A 142 -8.97 15.29 15.51
C SER A 142 -8.52 14.54 14.25
N GLY A 143 -7.98 15.27 13.25
CA GLY A 143 -7.66 14.71 11.93
C GLY A 143 -8.88 14.36 11.10
N ARG A 144 -10.10 14.74 11.53
CA ARG A 144 -11.34 14.52 10.80
C ARG A 144 -11.64 15.69 9.87
N ILE A 145 -12.10 15.35 8.66
CA ILE A 145 -12.45 16.31 7.60
C ILE A 145 -13.86 16.00 7.15
N LEU A 146 -14.76 16.97 7.31
CA LEU A 146 -16.11 16.93 6.77
C LEU A 146 -16.06 17.30 5.29
N VAL A 147 -16.68 16.50 4.45
CA VAL A 147 -16.80 16.73 3.01
C VAL A 147 -18.26 16.61 2.61
N GLU A 148 -18.82 17.69 2.06
CA GLU A 148 -20.16 17.73 1.52
C GLU A 148 -20.13 18.06 0.03
N LEU A 149 -20.70 17.17 -0.77
CA LEU A 149 -20.69 17.23 -2.24
C LEU A 149 -22.12 17.31 -2.78
N PRO A 150 -22.70 18.54 -2.91
CA PRO A 150 -24.06 18.70 -3.38
C PRO A 150 -24.22 18.25 -4.85
N GLY A 151 -25.31 17.52 -5.13
CA GLY A 151 -25.69 17.12 -6.48
C GLY A 151 -24.93 15.93 -7.04
N VAL A 152 -24.04 15.31 -6.27
CA VAL A 152 -23.36 14.07 -6.65
C VAL A 152 -24.32 12.90 -6.49
N LYS A 153 -24.55 12.13 -7.58
CA LYS A 153 -25.49 11.01 -7.62
C LYS A 153 -24.80 9.67 -7.35
N ASP A 154 -23.54 9.56 -7.71
CA ASP A 154 -22.73 8.35 -7.58
C ASP A 154 -21.87 8.43 -6.32
N ALA A 155 -22.42 7.90 -5.22
CA ALA A 155 -21.76 7.91 -3.92
C ALA A 155 -20.52 7.01 -3.88
N GLU A 156 -20.56 5.87 -4.55
CA GLU A 156 -19.46 4.90 -4.55
C GLU A 156 -18.23 5.47 -5.27
N ARG A 157 -18.45 6.04 -6.45
CA ARG A 157 -17.39 6.69 -7.23
C ARG A 157 -16.77 7.87 -6.48
N ALA A 158 -17.60 8.73 -5.87
CA ALA A 158 -17.09 9.86 -5.10
C ALA A 158 -16.31 9.39 -3.85
N THR A 159 -16.82 8.41 -3.12
CA THR A 159 -16.13 7.85 -1.95
C THR A 159 -14.81 7.19 -2.35
N SER A 160 -14.80 6.39 -3.43
CA SER A 160 -13.58 5.79 -3.97
C SER A 160 -12.54 6.86 -4.34
N LEU A 161 -12.97 7.95 -4.98
CA LEU A 161 -12.08 9.03 -5.38
C LEU A 161 -11.52 9.81 -4.17
N LEU A 162 -12.33 10.05 -3.14
CA LEU A 162 -11.90 10.71 -1.91
C LEU A 162 -10.96 9.83 -1.07
N GLN A 163 -11.22 8.52 -1.03
CA GLN A 163 -10.44 7.55 -0.26
C GLN A 163 -9.22 7.03 -1.01
N SER A 164 -9.14 7.24 -2.34
CA SER A 164 -7.98 6.80 -3.12
C SER A 164 -6.72 7.54 -2.66
N THR A 165 -6.01 6.91 -1.75
CA THR A 165 -4.67 7.32 -1.35
C THR A 165 -3.69 6.48 -2.15
N ALA A 166 -2.92 7.12 -3.01
CA ALA A 166 -1.83 6.47 -3.70
C ALA A 166 -0.56 7.25 -3.40
N GLN A 167 0.42 6.59 -2.82
CA GLN A 167 1.76 7.12 -2.73
C GLN A 167 2.42 6.91 -4.10
N LEU A 168 2.87 7.99 -4.72
CA LEU A 168 3.62 7.91 -5.96
C LEU A 168 5.05 7.50 -5.65
N GLU A 169 5.45 6.37 -6.19
CA GLU A 169 6.78 5.81 -6.03
C GLU A 169 7.31 5.41 -7.39
N PHE A 170 8.58 5.70 -7.65
CA PHE A 170 9.28 5.27 -8.86
C PHE A 170 10.35 4.26 -8.47
N TRP A 171 10.30 3.11 -9.12
CA TRP A 171 11.18 1.97 -8.87
C TRP A 171 11.79 1.48 -10.17
N ASP A 172 13.07 1.16 -10.16
CA ASP A 172 13.66 0.36 -11.23
C ASP A 172 13.12 -1.08 -11.15
N VAL A 173 12.97 -1.74 -12.30
CA VAL A 173 12.44 -3.10 -12.40
C VAL A 173 13.52 -4.04 -12.87
N TYR A 174 13.62 -5.21 -12.27
CA TYR A 174 14.52 -6.25 -12.74
C TYR A 174 14.04 -6.83 -14.07
N ASN A 175 15.00 -7.22 -14.93
CA ASN A 175 14.69 -7.99 -16.13
C ASN A 175 14.09 -9.36 -15.73
N ARG A 176 12.98 -9.72 -16.35
CA ARG A 176 12.25 -10.97 -16.06
C ARG A 176 13.08 -12.23 -16.19
N ASN A 177 14.07 -12.23 -17.11
CA ASN A 177 14.91 -13.40 -17.37
C ASN A 177 15.74 -13.80 -16.14
N LEU A 178 15.97 -12.88 -15.20
CA LEU A 178 16.70 -13.15 -13.96
C LEU A 178 15.88 -13.94 -12.94
N PHE A 179 14.56 -14.02 -13.12
CA PHE A 179 13.67 -14.66 -12.15
C PHE A 179 13.18 -16.05 -12.55
N GLY A 180 13.46 -16.50 -13.78
CA GLY A 180 13.00 -17.81 -14.26
C GLY A 180 13.52 -18.97 -13.39
N GLU A 181 14.81 -18.96 -13.05
CA GLU A 181 15.41 -19.97 -12.18
C GLU A 181 14.90 -19.89 -10.75
N PHE A 182 14.80 -18.68 -10.20
CA PHE A 182 14.24 -18.43 -8.86
C PHE A 182 12.80 -18.98 -8.74
N LEU A 183 11.92 -18.67 -9.71
CA LEU A 183 10.53 -19.16 -9.70
C LEU A 183 10.44 -20.67 -9.79
N ASN A 184 11.32 -21.31 -10.55
CA ASN A 184 11.40 -22.78 -10.61
C ASN A 184 11.85 -23.36 -9.25
N GLN A 185 12.92 -22.84 -8.65
CA GLN A 185 13.40 -23.28 -7.34
C GLN A 185 12.35 -23.03 -6.24
N ALA A 186 11.66 -21.88 -6.29
CA ALA A 186 10.56 -21.57 -5.39
C ALA A 186 9.42 -22.60 -5.50
N ASN A 187 9.04 -22.97 -6.72
CA ASN A 187 8.01 -23.99 -6.94
C ASN A 187 8.41 -25.36 -6.36
N GLU A 188 9.65 -25.81 -6.58
CA GLU A 188 10.13 -27.08 -6.02
C GLU A 188 10.21 -27.05 -4.48
N THR A 189 10.62 -25.92 -3.91
CA THR A 189 10.63 -25.76 -2.45
C THR A 189 9.22 -25.78 -1.88
N LEU A 190 8.26 -25.12 -2.53
CA LEU A 190 6.86 -25.15 -2.11
C LEU A 190 6.26 -26.56 -2.19
N LYS A 191 6.57 -27.33 -3.24
CA LYS A 191 6.16 -28.75 -3.33
C LYS A 191 6.64 -29.54 -2.11
N SER A 192 7.90 -29.39 -1.74
CA SER A 192 8.45 -30.11 -0.59
C SER A 192 7.79 -29.71 0.73
N ILE A 193 7.43 -28.45 0.89
CA ILE A 193 6.72 -27.93 2.08
C ILE A 193 5.30 -28.50 2.12
N THR A 194 4.57 -28.48 1.00
CA THR A 194 3.19 -28.98 0.92
C THR A 194 3.13 -30.47 1.19
N GLN A 195 4.02 -31.27 0.59
CA GLN A 195 4.10 -32.73 0.83
C GLN A 195 4.46 -33.05 2.28
N ALA A 196 5.35 -32.26 2.91
CA ALA A 196 5.68 -32.44 4.33
C ALA A 196 4.50 -32.14 5.25
N THR A 197 3.62 -31.21 4.85
CA THR A 197 2.43 -30.85 5.64
C THR A 197 1.34 -31.92 5.51
N GLU A 198 1.18 -32.52 4.34
CA GLU A 198 0.22 -33.62 4.11
C GLU A 198 0.61 -34.86 4.91
N THR A 199 1.92 -35.22 4.97
CA THR A 199 2.39 -36.37 5.77
C THR A 199 2.22 -36.18 7.27
N VAL A 200 2.23 -34.95 7.79
CA VAL A 200 2.00 -34.66 9.22
C VAL A 200 0.51 -34.69 9.58
N THR A 201 -0.39 -34.48 8.62
CA THR A 201 -1.84 -34.57 8.84
C THR A 201 -2.38 -36.00 8.76
N GLU A 202 -1.69 -36.93 8.12
CA GLU A 202 -2.06 -38.35 8.09
C GLU A 202 -1.74 -39.12 9.39
N ASP A 203 -0.77 -38.64 10.19
CA ASP A 203 -0.39 -39.26 11.47
C ASP A 203 -1.31 -38.93 12.67
N VAL A 204 -2.38 -38.18 12.49
CA VAL A 204 -3.32 -37.76 13.56
C VAL A 204 -4.79 -38.11 13.25
N LYS A 205 -5.05 -39.12 12.45
CA LYS A 205 -6.42 -39.68 12.33
C LYS A 205 -6.48 -41.10 12.86
N GLU A 206 -6.77 -41.19 14.15
CA GLU A 206 -7.32 -42.41 14.78
C GLU A 206 -8.82 -42.53 14.41
N THR A 207 -9.10 -43.59 13.64
CA THR A 207 -10.35 -44.35 13.54
C THR A 207 -11.73 -43.69 13.75
N THR A 208 -12.52 -43.63 12.67
CA THR A 208 -13.95 -44.00 12.73
C THR A 208 -14.38 -44.78 11.45
N GLU A 209 -15.02 -45.92 11.68
CA GLU A 209 -15.36 -47.02 10.75
C GLU A 209 -16.50 -46.69 9.74
N GLU A 210 -16.50 -45.62 8.98
CA GLU A 210 -17.53 -45.35 7.96
C GLU A 210 -16.98 -44.99 6.56
N GLU A 211 -15.67 -44.99 6.33
CA GLU A 211 -15.08 -44.62 5.03
C GLU A 211 -14.76 -45.78 4.08
N ASP A 212 -14.97 -47.03 4.47
CA ASP A 212 -14.72 -48.21 3.63
C ASP A 212 -15.72 -48.42 2.48
N LYS A 213 -16.76 -47.58 2.36
CA LYS A 213 -17.76 -47.70 1.28
C LYS A 213 -17.54 -46.77 0.08
N ILE A 214 -16.63 -45.84 0.13
CA ILE A 214 -16.33 -44.92 -0.98
C ILE A 214 -15.15 -45.41 -1.81
N ALA A 215 -14.24 -46.15 -1.22
CA ALA A 215 -13.08 -46.75 -1.92
C ALA A 215 -13.47 -47.85 -2.94
N ASP A 216 -14.60 -48.53 -2.71
CA ASP A 216 -15.08 -49.62 -3.60
C ASP A 216 -15.88 -49.10 -4.82
N LEU A 217 -16.11 -47.80 -4.93
CA LEU A 217 -16.84 -47.13 -6.03
C LEU A 217 -15.90 -46.42 -7.04
N LEU A 218 -14.63 -46.28 -6.71
CA LEU A 218 -13.60 -45.77 -7.60
C LEU A 218 -12.82 -46.98 -8.14
N GLY A 219 -13.28 -47.48 -9.30
CA GLY A 219 -12.66 -48.62 -9.98
C GLY A 219 -11.15 -48.46 -10.11
N ASP A 220 -10.47 -49.57 -9.92
CA ASP A 220 -9.04 -49.82 -10.10
C ASP A 220 -8.62 -49.47 -11.54
N ASP A 221 -8.33 -48.17 -11.79
CA ASP A 221 -7.76 -47.70 -13.05
C ASP A 221 -6.26 -47.47 -12.81
N PRO A 222 -5.38 -48.36 -13.35
CA PRO A 222 -3.93 -48.31 -13.12
C PRO A 222 -3.22 -47.13 -13.79
N ASP A 223 -3.96 -46.16 -14.34
CA ASP A 223 -3.44 -44.97 -15.00
C ASP A 223 -3.73 -43.70 -14.20
N SER A 224 -3.80 -43.80 -12.87
CA SER A 224 -3.78 -42.66 -11.98
C SER A 224 -2.41 -41.98 -12.06
N THR A 225 -2.24 -41.12 -13.06
CA THR A 225 -1.16 -40.16 -13.09
C THR A 225 -1.31 -39.28 -11.84
N ALA A 226 -0.44 -39.47 -10.86
CA ALA A 226 -0.35 -38.58 -9.70
C ALA A 226 -0.38 -37.15 -10.21
N VAL A 227 -1.41 -36.38 -9.83
CA VAL A 227 -1.53 -34.97 -10.22
C VAL A 227 -0.32 -34.27 -9.64
N VAL A 228 0.65 -33.94 -10.47
CA VAL A 228 1.83 -33.19 -10.06
C VAL A 228 1.39 -31.75 -9.79
N ILE A 229 1.06 -31.48 -8.56
CA ILE A 229 0.69 -30.12 -8.11
C ILE A 229 1.94 -29.25 -8.17
N ASN A 230 1.88 -28.14 -8.92
CA ASN A 230 2.92 -27.13 -8.98
C ASN A 230 2.41 -25.86 -8.27
N PRO A 231 2.57 -25.74 -6.94
CA PRO A 231 1.86 -24.75 -6.14
C PRO A 231 2.02 -23.32 -6.64
N LEU A 232 3.20 -22.95 -7.14
CA LEU A 232 3.46 -21.63 -7.68
C LEU A 232 3.30 -21.58 -9.20
N ARG A 233 3.83 -22.58 -9.92
CA ARG A 233 3.85 -22.58 -11.39
C ARG A 233 2.45 -22.58 -12.00
N ASP A 234 1.50 -23.29 -11.38
CA ASP A 234 0.11 -23.38 -11.86
C ASP A 234 -0.64 -22.06 -11.69
N LEU A 235 -0.14 -21.13 -10.86
CA LEU A 235 -0.67 -19.80 -10.61
C LEU A 235 -0.01 -18.69 -11.46
N LEU A 236 1.11 -18.99 -12.13
CA LEU A 236 1.89 -18.04 -12.90
C LEU A 236 1.74 -18.31 -14.39
N PHE A 237 1.32 -17.30 -15.14
CA PHE A 237 1.16 -17.31 -16.58
C PHE A 237 2.19 -16.40 -17.25
N GLN A 238 2.39 -16.58 -18.55
CA GLN A 238 3.33 -15.76 -19.31
C GLN A 238 2.80 -14.32 -19.46
N ALA A 239 3.55 -13.36 -18.96
CA ALA A 239 3.24 -11.94 -19.12
C ALA A 239 3.52 -11.46 -20.55
N GLN A 240 2.68 -10.54 -21.04
CA GLN A 240 2.87 -9.86 -22.32
C GLN A 240 3.83 -8.66 -22.16
N ASP A 241 3.78 -7.98 -21.01
CA ASP A 241 4.70 -6.89 -20.67
C ASP A 241 6.12 -7.46 -20.47
N PRO A 242 7.13 -6.97 -21.20
CA PRO A 242 8.52 -7.43 -21.06
C PRO A 242 9.12 -7.18 -19.67
N ALA A 243 8.62 -6.19 -18.94
CA ALA A 243 9.07 -5.86 -17.60
C ALA A 243 8.41 -6.74 -16.51
N ALA A 244 7.28 -7.36 -16.80
CA ALA A 244 6.60 -8.24 -15.86
C ALA A 244 7.25 -9.63 -15.83
N ILE A 245 7.47 -10.18 -14.64
CA ILE A 245 8.04 -11.52 -14.46
C ILE A 245 7.01 -12.63 -14.70
N ALA A 246 5.73 -12.36 -14.44
CA ALA A 246 4.63 -13.28 -14.67
C ALA A 246 3.30 -12.53 -14.75
N LEU A 247 2.25 -13.23 -15.18
CA LEU A 247 0.85 -12.82 -15.10
C LEU A 247 0.15 -13.69 -14.04
N VAL A 248 -0.69 -13.11 -13.20
CA VAL A 248 -1.35 -13.79 -12.07
C VAL A 248 -2.83 -13.50 -12.09
N ASN A 249 -3.67 -14.53 -11.83
CA ASN A 249 -5.11 -14.29 -11.66
C ASN A 249 -5.35 -13.52 -10.36
N ILE A 250 -6.28 -12.56 -10.40
CA ILE A 250 -6.60 -11.70 -9.25
C ILE A 250 -6.99 -12.50 -8.01
N LYS A 251 -7.69 -13.63 -8.20
CA LYS A 251 -8.08 -14.52 -7.11
C LYS A 251 -6.88 -15.11 -6.37
N ASP A 252 -5.78 -15.35 -7.09
CA ASP A 252 -4.58 -16.01 -6.59
C ASP A 252 -3.52 -15.02 -6.12
N LYS A 253 -3.75 -13.71 -6.29
CA LYS A 253 -2.82 -12.64 -5.92
C LYS A 253 -2.34 -12.74 -4.47
N ALA A 254 -3.25 -13.01 -3.53
CA ALA A 254 -2.90 -13.14 -2.11
C ALA A 254 -2.00 -14.35 -1.87
N THR A 255 -2.33 -15.50 -2.44
CA THR A 255 -1.57 -16.76 -2.34
C THR A 255 -0.18 -16.62 -2.94
N VAL A 256 -0.07 -16.04 -4.14
CA VAL A 256 1.23 -15.79 -4.79
C VAL A 256 2.07 -14.83 -3.96
N SER A 257 1.46 -13.77 -3.40
CA SER A 257 2.16 -12.82 -2.51
C SER A 257 2.67 -13.52 -1.26
N GLU A 258 1.88 -14.38 -0.63
CA GLU A 258 2.26 -15.16 0.54
C GLU A 258 3.44 -16.08 0.22
N TYR A 259 3.36 -16.87 -0.86
CA TYR A 259 4.41 -17.80 -1.28
C TYR A 259 5.74 -17.08 -1.54
N LEU A 260 5.72 -15.96 -2.27
CA LEU A 260 6.95 -15.21 -2.59
C LEU A 260 7.57 -14.52 -1.36
N ASN A 261 6.80 -14.32 -0.28
CA ASN A 261 7.29 -13.71 0.95
C ASN A 261 7.66 -14.73 2.04
N LEU A 262 7.45 -16.03 1.82
CA LEU A 262 7.91 -17.06 2.76
C LEU A 262 9.43 -16.95 2.97
N PRO A 263 9.93 -17.03 4.22
CA PRO A 263 11.37 -16.95 4.50
C PRO A 263 12.20 -17.96 3.72
N GLN A 264 11.68 -19.19 3.56
CA GLN A 264 12.34 -20.27 2.80
C GLN A 264 12.51 -19.89 1.32
N ILE A 265 11.51 -19.25 0.73
CA ILE A 265 11.53 -18.80 -0.67
C ILE A 265 12.41 -17.55 -0.81
N ARG A 266 12.31 -16.59 0.10
CA ARG A 266 13.18 -15.40 0.10
C ARG A 266 14.66 -15.73 0.18
N ASN A 267 15.03 -16.80 0.90
CA ASN A 267 16.41 -17.26 1.02
C ASN A 267 16.99 -17.85 -0.27
N LEU A 268 16.15 -18.21 -1.27
CA LEU A 268 16.59 -18.67 -2.58
C LEU A 268 17.09 -17.52 -3.47
N LEU A 269 16.78 -16.28 -3.13
CA LEU A 269 17.19 -15.12 -3.91
C LEU A 269 18.70 -14.91 -3.84
N PRO A 270 19.36 -14.63 -4.98
CA PRO A 270 20.75 -14.19 -4.98
C PRO A 270 20.97 -12.98 -4.09
N THR A 271 22.20 -12.81 -3.58
CA THR A 271 22.53 -11.71 -2.65
C THR A 271 22.16 -10.34 -3.22
N GLU A 272 22.31 -10.13 -4.52
CA GLU A 272 22.01 -8.89 -5.21
C GLU A 272 20.50 -8.60 -5.31
N GLN A 273 19.67 -9.66 -5.30
CA GLN A 273 18.21 -9.57 -5.40
C GLN A 273 17.50 -9.75 -4.06
N ARG A 274 18.25 -9.85 -2.96
CA ARG A 274 17.68 -10.15 -1.63
C ARG A 274 16.65 -9.13 -1.16
N ASN A 275 16.77 -7.88 -1.60
CA ASN A 275 15.86 -6.78 -1.26
C ASN A 275 14.76 -6.57 -2.31
N VAL A 276 14.54 -7.51 -3.24
CA VAL A 276 13.48 -7.39 -4.25
C VAL A 276 12.13 -7.18 -3.59
N LYS A 277 11.33 -6.26 -4.14
CA LYS A 277 9.94 -6.02 -3.74
C LYS A 277 9.05 -6.52 -4.88
N PHE A 278 8.20 -7.51 -4.60
CA PHE A 278 7.22 -7.97 -5.56
C PHE A 278 5.99 -7.07 -5.54
N ALA A 279 5.55 -6.60 -6.70
CA ALA A 279 4.40 -5.72 -6.83
C ALA A 279 3.49 -6.20 -7.96
N PHE A 280 2.18 -6.04 -7.76
CA PHE A 280 1.19 -6.37 -8.77
C PHE A 280 0.75 -5.11 -9.52
N GLY A 281 0.60 -5.24 -10.83
CA GLY A 281 0.06 -4.21 -11.68
C GLY A 281 -1.40 -3.88 -11.36
N LYS A 282 -1.87 -2.78 -11.92
CA LYS A 282 -3.28 -2.38 -11.81
C LYS A 282 -4.14 -3.31 -12.65
N GLN A 283 -5.24 -3.77 -12.07
CA GLN A 283 -6.28 -4.48 -12.83
C GLN A 283 -6.84 -3.56 -13.92
N GLN A 284 -6.86 -4.05 -15.15
CA GLN A 284 -7.59 -3.40 -16.24
C GLN A 284 -9.06 -3.84 -16.19
N GLU A 285 -9.96 -2.95 -16.54
CA GLU A 285 -11.39 -3.28 -16.65
C GLU A 285 -11.57 -4.48 -17.58
N GLU A 286 -12.37 -5.47 -17.15
CA GLU A 286 -12.64 -6.74 -17.84
C GLU A 286 -11.49 -7.78 -17.86
N ASN A 287 -10.35 -7.53 -17.21
CA ASN A 287 -9.27 -8.50 -17.13
C ASN A 287 -9.20 -9.15 -15.75
N GLU A 288 -9.23 -10.49 -15.71
CA GLU A 288 -9.08 -11.26 -14.47
C GLU A 288 -7.61 -11.45 -14.05
N PHE A 289 -6.68 -10.95 -14.84
CA PHE A 289 -5.25 -11.12 -14.62
C PHE A 289 -4.57 -9.78 -14.36
N VAL A 290 -3.51 -9.81 -13.57
CA VAL A 290 -2.61 -8.69 -13.30
C VAL A 290 -1.17 -9.10 -13.50
N ASP A 291 -0.34 -8.17 -13.96
CA ASP A 291 1.09 -8.37 -14.10
C ASP A 291 1.77 -8.39 -12.73
N LEU A 292 2.78 -9.23 -12.58
CA LEU A 292 3.66 -9.32 -11.42
C LEU A 292 5.03 -8.77 -11.78
N TYR A 293 5.49 -7.78 -11.03
CA TYR A 293 6.78 -7.11 -11.23
C TYR A 293 7.74 -7.41 -10.09
N ALA A 294 9.03 -7.47 -10.41
CA ALA A 294 10.13 -7.54 -9.44
C ALA A 294 10.85 -6.19 -9.41
N LEU A 295 10.58 -5.38 -8.38
CA LEU A 295 11.16 -4.06 -8.20
C LEU A 295 12.53 -4.16 -7.54
N ILE A 296 13.47 -3.32 -7.98
CA ILE A 296 14.80 -3.22 -7.38
C ILE A 296 14.67 -2.47 -6.05
N GLY A 297 14.63 -3.24 -4.96
CA GLY A 297 14.53 -2.71 -3.61
C GLY A 297 15.89 -2.44 -2.97
N ASN A 298 15.87 -1.69 -1.87
CA ASN A 298 17.01 -1.44 -1.00
C ASN A 298 16.73 -1.95 0.42
N ARG A 299 17.69 -1.83 1.31
CA ARG A 299 17.54 -2.27 2.73
C ARG A 299 16.45 -1.51 3.47
N GLU A 300 16.23 -0.25 3.12
CA GLU A 300 15.30 0.65 3.77
C GLU A 300 13.86 0.47 3.23
N GLY A 301 13.68 -0.27 2.11
CA GLY A 301 12.36 -0.50 1.49
C GLY A 301 11.71 0.75 0.90
N VAL A 302 12.47 1.85 0.76
CA VAL A 302 11.99 3.14 0.24
C VAL A 302 12.30 3.29 -1.24
N PRO A 303 11.45 3.98 -2.03
CA PRO A 303 11.72 4.24 -3.44
C PRO A 303 12.89 5.21 -3.61
N GLU A 304 13.62 5.07 -4.72
CA GLU A 304 14.68 6.01 -5.07
C GLU A 304 14.11 7.41 -5.35
N LEU A 305 12.90 7.47 -5.89
CA LEU A 305 12.18 8.70 -6.18
C LEU A 305 10.71 8.55 -5.75
N GLY A 306 10.24 9.44 -4.90
CA GLY A 306 8.87 9.48 -4.41
C GLY A 306 8.10 10.71 -4.90
N GLY A 307 6.79 10.74 -4.63
CA GLY A 307 5.89 11.82 -5.04
C GLY A 307 6.21 13.21 -4.49
N GLY A 308 6.98 13.29 -3.40
CA GLY A 308 7.35 14.57 -2.77
C GLY A 308 8.20 15.50 -3.66
N VAL A 309 8.78 14.98 -4.75
CA VAL A 309 9.53 15.81 -5.72
C VAL A 309 8.66 16.36 -6.84
N VAL A 310 7.41 15.90 -6.96
CA VAL A 310 6.46 16.39 -7.97
C VAL A 310 5.84 17.69 -7.49
N VAL A 311 6.07 18.76 -8.24
CA VAL A 311 5.59 20.11 -7.91
C VAL A 311 4.30 20.48 -8.64
N ASP A 312 4.03 19.84 -9.78
CA ASP A 312 2.80 20.01 -10.57
C ASP A 312 2.49 18.73 -11.32
N ALA A 313 1.21 18.38 -11.43
CA ALA A 313 0.72 17.26 -12.21
C ALA A 313 -0.64 17.62 -12.82
N ARG A 314 -0.79 17.42 -14.13
CA ARG A 314 -2.01 17.74 -14.85
C ARG A 314 -2.33 16.73 -15.92
N GLN A 315 -3.61 16.61 -16.23
CA GLN A 315 -4.05 15.86 -17.39
C GLN A 315 -3.65 16.59 -18.67
N ASP A 316 -3.16 15.83 -19.64
CA ASP A 316 -2.78 16.30 -20.96
C ASP A 316 -3.17 15.26 -22.01
N TYR A 317 -2.93 15.53 -23.27
CA TYR A 317 -3.21 14.61 -24.37
C TYR A 317 -1.99 14.51 -25.27
N ASP A 318 -1.67 13.30 -25.73
CA ASP A 318 -0.62 13.11 -26.72
C ASP A 318 -1.06 13.60 -28.13
N ALA A 319 -0.13 13.55 -29.08
CA ALA A 319 -0.39 13.98 -30.47
C ALA A 319 -1.50 13.15 -31.16
N MET A 320 -1.87 12.00 -30.63
CA MET A 320 -2.94 11.13 -31.12
C MET A 320 -4.26 11.34 -30.34
N GLY A 321 -4.31 12.26 -29.37
CA GLY A 321 -5.48 12.53 -28.53
C GLY A 321 -5.68 11.53 -27.41
N LYS A 322 -4.70 10.69 -27.07
CA LYS A 322 -4.77 9.79 -25.93
C LYS A 322 -4.47 10.57 -24.63
N PRO A 323 -5.23 10.33 -23.58
CA PRO A 323 -4.97 10.99 -22.30
C PRO A 323 -3.63 10.56 -21.72
N LEU A 324 -2.87 11.53 -21.20
CA LEU A 324 -1.64 11.32 -20.47
C LEU A 324 -1.60 12.23 -19.23
N VAL A 325 -0.67 11.98 -18.33
CA VAL A 325 -0.40 12.84 -17.18
C VAL A 325 0.95 13.52 -17.39
N SER A 326 0.93 14.86 -17.48
CA SER A 326 2.12 15.68 -17.53
C SER A 326 2.52 16.03 -16.09
N MET A 327 3.79 15.78 -15.73
CA MET A 327 4.31 16.05 -14.39
C MET A 327 5.54 16.97 -14.47
N GLN A 328 5.64 17.87 -13.49
CA GLN A 328 6.84 18.68 -13.27
C GLN A 328 7.47 18.29 -11.94
N MET A 329 8.77 18.17 -11.93
CA MET A 329 9.56 17.85 -10.75
C MET A 329 10.43 19.03 -10.33
N ASN A 330 10.77 19.09 -9.05
CA ASN A 330 11.80 20.00 -8.57
C ASN A 330 13.18 19.58 -9.10
N SER A 331 14.22 20.45 -8.95
CA SER A 331 15.56 20.20 -9.48
C SER A 331 16.20 18.89 -8.97
N LYS A 332 15.92 18.51 -7.70
CA LYS A 332 16.42 17.26 -7.12
C LYS A 332 15.75 16.05 -7.78
N GLY A 333 14.42 16.09 -7.92
CA GLY A 333 13.66 15.02 -8.57
C GLY A 333 14.02 14.85 -10.03
N ALA A 334 14.18 15.96 -10.79
CA ALA A 334 14.56 15.93 -12.19
C ALA A 334 15.91 15.24 -12.41
N LYS A 335 16.90 15.49 -11.53
CA LYS A 335 18.22 14.86 -11.61
C LYS A 335 18.15 13.35 -11.34
N ILE A 336 17.42 12.92 -10.28
CA ILE A 336 17.25 11.49 -9.97
C ILE A 336 16.51 10.80 -11.11
N TRP A 337 15.47 11.46 -11.66
CA TRP A 337 14.70 10.93 -12.79
C TRP A 337 15.56 10.72 -14.03
N GLU A 338 16.45 11.68 -14.35
CA GLU A 338 17.42 11.54 -15.44
C GLU A 338 18.34 10.34 -15.23
N GLU A 339 18.86 10.15 -14.01
CA GLU A 339 19.72 9.02 -13.67
C GLU A 339 18.99 7.68 -13.79
N MET A 340 17.73 7.57 -13.28
CA MET A 340 16.90 6.37 -13.36
C MET A 340 16.56 6.02 -14.81
N THR A 341 16.09 6.99 -15.59
CA THR A 341 15.73 6.76 -16.99
C THR A 341 16.95 6.47 -17.86
N GLY A 342 18.08 7.07 -17.55
CA GLY A 342 19.37 6.76 -18.19
C GLY A 342 19.81 5.31 -17.96
N ARG A 343 19.67 4.80 -16.72
CA ARG A 343 19.95 3.38 -16.40
C ARG A 343 18.98 2.44 -17.15
N ALA A 344 17.70 2.77 -17.14
CA ALA A 344 16.68 1.95 -17.80
C ALA A 344 16.88 1.87 -19.33
N PHE A 345 17.44 2.92 -19.95
CA PHE A 345 17.74 2.92 -21.40
C PHE A 345 18.95 2.04 -21.76
N THR A 346 19.87 1.81 -20.80
CA THR A 346 21.10 1.03 -21.01
C THR A 346 20.97 -0.44 -20.65
N GLN A 347 19.87 -0.86 -20.01
CA GLN A 347 19.52 -2.25 -19.69
C GLN A 347 18.72 -2.91 -20.82
#